data_bef50cafbf68884da7ca80ff8d60afaf
#
_entry.id   bef50cafbf68884da7ca80ff8d60afaf
#
_cell.length_a   1.000
_cell.length_b   1.000
_cell.length_c   1.000
_cell.angle_alpha   90.00
_cell.angle_beta   90.00
_cell.angle_gamma   90.00
#
_symmetry.space_group_name_H-M   'P 1'
#
loop_
_entity.id
_entity.type
_entity.pdbx_description
1 polymer ?
#
loop_
_entity_poly.entity_id
_entity_poly.type
_entity_poly.pdbx_seq_one_letter_code
_entity_poly.pdbx_strand_id
1 'polypeptide(L)'
;MKRCMFADFTFKIPFEERIRLIKENGFEGVMLGFSDGLKYTQYDIVRNFGLEIENVHSQFDRMNALWTICPESEYILQRTLECVRVCGENGIKTMICHPTDGLVPPEVSRFGIENFAKIIQCGEENSVDIAFENIQLPQFLDVLFDQFGSHDNVKFCYDTGHENCFSKHTDCLTKFGNKLACLHIHDNDGNTDGHMIPFDGNLNFEKFLRKLKNLDRQPPLSLELYMSKSTMYRNAAPDSFVRRAAEAAKQLEKLYDSI
;
A
#
# COMPACT_ATOMS: atom_id res chain seq x y z
N MET A 1 -2.49 8.05 -16.76
CA MET A 1 -2.09 6.89 -15.92
C MET A 1 -3.34 6.20 -15.38
N LYS A 2 -3.30 4.88 -15.10
CA LYS A 2 -4.41 4.19 -14.41
C LYS A 2 -4.57 4.76 -13.00
N ARG A 3 -5.81 4.87 -12.53
CA ARG A 3 -6.15 5.40 -11.20
C ARG A 3 -6.82 4.31 -10.37
N CYS A 4 -6.26 4.05 -9.21
CA CYS A 4 -6.78 3.08 -8.26
C CYS A 4 -7.06 3.74 -6.91
N MET A 5 -7.88 3.11 -6.09
CA MET A 5 -8.20 3.60 -4.75
C MET A 5 -8.31 2.44 -3.77
N PHE A 6 -7.89 2.65 -2.53
CA PHE A 6 -8.08 1.67 -1.46
C PHE A 6 -9.57 1.52 -1.15
N ALA A 7 -10.05 0.28 -1.19
CA ALA A 7 -11.48 0.01 -1.03
C ALA A 7 -11.99 0.17 0.41
N ASP A 8 -11.10 0.18 1.40
CA ASP A 8 -11.46 0.31 2.81
C ASP A 8 -11.35 1.75 3.35
N PHE A 9 -11.82 2.72 2.57
CA PHE A 9 -11.78 4.15 2.92
C PHE A 9 -12.80 4.57 3.99
N THR A 10 -13.79 3.72 4.32
CA THR A 10 -14.76 3.94 5.40
C THR A 10 -15.35 2.61 5.88
N PHE A 11 -15.57 2.50 7.21
CA PHE A 11 -16.10 1.29 7.83
C PHE A 11 -17.62 1.25 7.94
N LYS A 12 -18.35 2.31 7.55
CA LYS A 12 -19.78 2.47 7.84
C LYS A 12 -20.73 2.08 6.70
N ILE A 13 -20.21 1.71 5.55
CA ILE A 13 -21.03 1.29 4.39
C ILE A 13 -20.59 -0.09 3.90
N PRO A 14 -21.54 -0.87 3.30
CA PRO A 14 -21.24 -2.19 2.76
C PRO A 14 -20.08 -2.15 1.74
N PHE A 15 -19.33 -3.24 1.64
CA PHE A 15 -18.20 -3.35 0.71
C PHE A 15 -18.64 -3.12 -0.74
N GLU A 16 -19.75 -3.74 -1.17
CA GLU A 16 -20.29 -3.57 -2.53
C GLU A 16 -20.61 -2.10 -2.84
N GLU A 17 -21.14 -1.36 -1.87
CA GLU A 17 -21.42 0.07 -2.02
C GLU A 17 -20.12 0.88 -2.17
N ARG A 18 -19.04 0.52 -1.44
CA ARG A 18 -17.72 1.13 -1.63
C ARG A 18 -17.18 0.92 -3.04
N ILE A 19 -17.27 -0.31 -3.55
CA ILE A 19 -16.83 -0.65 -4.90
C ILE A 19 -17.67 0.08 -5.97
N ARG A 20 -18.98 0.18 -5.77
CA ARG A 20 -19.86 0.96 -6.65
C ARG A 20 -19.43 2.43 -6.72
N LEU A 21 -19.22 3.08 -5.57
CA LEU A 21 -18.78 4.48 -5.51
C LEU A 21 -17.44 4.70 -6.20
N ILE A 22 -16.47 3.81 -5.99
CA ILE A 22 -15.15 3.86 -6.64
C ILE A 22 -15.34 3.78 -8.16
N LYS A 23 -16.12 2.83 -8.65
CA LYS A 23 -16.38 2.63 -10.08
C LYS A 23 -17.07 3.83 -10.71
N GLU A 24 -18.14 4.33 -10.11
CA GLU A 24 -18.95 5.45 -10.62
C GLU A 24 -18.14 6.75 -10.71
N ASN A 25 -17.11 6.91 -9.86
CA ASN A 25 -16.21 8.06 -9.90
C ASN A 25 -15.02 7.89 -10.86
N GLY A 26 -14.98 6.79 -11.63
CA GLY A 26 -14.06 6.61 -12.75
C GLY A 26 -12.66 6.12 -12.34
N PHE A 27 -12.54 5.44 -11.21
CA PHE A 27 -11.37 4.62 -10.93
C PHE A 27 -11.42 3.33 -11.76
N GLU A 28 -10.25 2.79 -12.07
CA GLU A 28 -10.08 1.62 -12.94
C GLU A 28 -9.70 0.38 -12.15
N GLY A 29 -9.23 0.57 -10.91
CA GLY A 29 -8.86 -0.52 -10.02
C GLY A 29 -8.97 -0.15 -8.54
N VAL A 30 -8.75 -1.16 -7.71
CA VAL A 30 -8.75 -1.03 -6.25
C VAL A 30 -7.54 -1.70 -5.65
N MET A 31 -7.14 -1.22 -4.48
CA MET A 31 -6.31 -1.92 -3.52
C MET A 31 -7.23 -2.51 -2.44
N LEU A 32 -6.92 -3.72 -1.97
CA LEU A 32 -7.70 -4.40 -0.93
C LEU A 32 -6.83 -4.65 0.30
N GLY A 33 -7.41 -4.56 1.50
CA GLY A 33 -6.78 -5.02 2.72
C GLY A 33 -7.09 -6.49 3.00
N PHE A 34 -6.11 -7.29 3.39
CA PHE A 34 -6.32 -8.68 3.76
C PHE A 34 -6.87 -8.78 5.18
N SER A 35 -8.10 -9.24 5.31
CA SER A 35 -8.77 -9.46 6.60
C SER A 35 -9.44 -10.83 6.64
N ASP A 36 -9.77 -11.33 7.84
CA ASP A 36 -10.45 -12.63 8.02
C ASP A 36 -11.83 -12.72 7.33
N GLY A 37 -12.41 -11.59 6.95
CA GLY A 37 -13.69 -11.50 6.23
C GLY A 37 -13.54 -11.39 4.70
N LEU A 38 -12.32 -11.18 4.21
CA LEU A 38 -12.00 -11.07 2.77
C LEU A 38 -11.91 -12.46 2.11
N LYS A 39 -12.91 -13.28 2.27
CA LYS A 39 -12.97 -14.53 1.53
C LYS A 39 -13.58 -14.26 0.15
N TYR A 40 -13.01 -14.85 -0.85
CA TYR A 40 -13.33 -14.96 -2.29
C TYR A 40 -14.49 -14.11 -2.86
N THR A 41 -15.57 -13.89 -2.11
CA THR A 41 -16.73 -13.06 -2.52
C THR A 41 -16.39 -11.60 -2.80
N GLN A 42 -15.38 -11.03 -2.13
CA GLN A 42 -15.01 -9.62 -2.35
C GLN A 42 -14.22 -9.44 -3.65
N TYR A 43 -13.37 -10.40 -3.99
CA TYR A 43 -12.68 -10.40 -5.28
C TYR A 43 -13.67 -10.49 -6.44
N ASP A 44 -14.70 -11.32 -6.30
CA ASP A 44 -15.77 -11.46 -7.30
C ASP A 44 -16.60 -10.17 -7.40
N ILE A 45 -16.92 -9.52 -6.29
CA ILE A 45 -17.62 -8.23 -6.29
C ILE A 45 -16.81 -7.21 -7.09
N VAL A 46 -15.52 -7.05 -6.82
CA VAL A 46 -14.66 -6.11 -7.55
C VAL A 46 -14.68 -6.39 -9.05
N ARG A 47 -14.50 -7.65 -9.44
CA ARG A 47 -14.51 -8.08 -10.84
C ARG A 47 -15.86 -7.86 -11.53
N ASN A 48 -16.96 -8.11 -10.83
CA ASN A 48 -18.32 -7.91 -11.35
C ASN A 48 -18.60 -6.42 -11.64
N PHE A 49 -17.99 -5.49 -10.91
CA PHE A 49 -18.02 -4.06 -11.26
C PHE A 49 -17.04 -3.68 -12.38
N GLY A 50 -16.26 -4.62 -12.91
CA GLY A 50 -15.26 -4.37 -13.95
C GLY A 50 -14.10 -3.49 -13.47
N LEU A 51 -13.71 -3.65 -12.20
CA LEU A 51 -12.50 -3.06 -11.63
C LEU A 51 -11.39 -4.10 -11.56
N GLU A 52 -10.16 -3.66 -11.74
CA GLU A 52 -8.99 -4.49 -11.48
C GLU A 52 -8.62 -4.48 -9.99
N ILE A 53 -8.08 -5.59 -9.50
CA ILE A 53 -7.43 -5.62 -8.19
C ILE A 53 -5.94 -5.42 -8.44
N GLU A 54 -5.45 -4.23 -8.08
CA GLU A 54 -4.05 -3.87 -8.31
C GLU A 54 -3.12 -4.62 -7.37
N ASN A 55 -3.46 -4.63 -6.09
CA ASN A 55 -2.71 -5.31 -5.05
C ASN A 55 -3.59 -5.66 -3.86
N VAL A 56 -3.05 -6.48 -2.96
CA VAL A 56 -3.63 -6.76 -1.64
C VAL A 56 -2.62 -6.37 -0.59
N HIS A 57 -3.03 -5.54 0.35
CA HIS A 57 -2.23 -5.22 1.53
C HIS A 57 -2.39 -6.33 2.58
N SER A 58 -1.30 -6.94 3.04
CA SER A 58 -1.32 -7.85 4.19
C SER A 58 -1.78 -7.11 5.46
N GLN A 59 -1.84 -7.78 6.61
CA GLN A 59 -2.19 -7.08 7.85
C GLN A 59 -1.23 -5.90 8.11
N PHE A 60 -1.77 -4.82 8.70
CA PHE A 60 -1.02 -3.60 8.99
C PHE A 60 -0.31 -3.64 10.34
N ASP A 61 -0.86 -4.37 11.30
CA ASP A 61 -0.43 -4.40 12.69
C ASP A 61 0.32 -5.67 13.06
N ARG A 62 1.02 -5.62 14.18
CA ARG A 62 1.75 -6.74 14.80
C ARG A 62 2.88 -7.34 13.96
N MET A 63 3.30 -6.63 12.89
CA MET A 63 4.40 -7.09 12.02
C MET A 63 5.72 -7.22 12.77
N ASN A 64 5.89 -6.50 13.88
CA ASN A 64 7.03 -6.63 14.79
C ASN A 64 7.21 -8.06 15.34
N ALA A 65 6.14 -8.84 15.44
CA ALA A 65 6.22 -10.24 15.85
C ALA A 65 7.06 -11.11 14.90
N LEU A 66 7.19 -10.72 13.64
CA LEU A 66 8.06 -11.44 12.68
C LEU A 66 9.55 -11.36 13.05
N TRP A 67 9.96 -10.34 13.82
CA TRP A 67 11.35 -10.14 14.23
C TRP A 67 11.72 -10.80 15.56
N THR A 68 10.73 -11.30 16.32
CA THR A 68 10.94 -11.80 17.68
C THR A 68 10.42 -13.23 17.84
N ILE A 69 11.11 -14.03 18.68
CA ILE A 69 10.61 -15.37 19.05
C ILE A 69 9.54 -15.18 20.13
N CYS A 70 8.29 -15.21 19.72
CA CYS A 70 7.13 -15.09 20.61
C CYS A 70 5.95 -15.93 20.07
N PRO A 71 4.94 -16.23 20.90
CA PRO A 71 3.79 -17.03 20.46
C PRO A 71 3.01 -16.42 19.29
N GLU A 72 3.07 -15.09 19.12
CA GLU A 72 2.38 -14.36 18.08
C GLU A 72 3.09 -14.45 16.71
N SER A 73 4.41 -14.68 16.71
CA SER A 73 5.20 -14.66 15.47
C SER A 73 4.76 -15.71 14.46
N GLU A 74 4.44 -16.92 14.91
CA GLU A 74 3.92 -17.97 14.02
C GLU A 74 2.55 -17.59 13.44
N TYR A 75 1.66 -17.03 14.26
CA TYR A 75 0.34 -16.59 13.79
C TYR A 75 0.46 -15.51 12.72
N ILE A 76 1.30 -14.49 12.93
CA ILE A 76 1.50 -13.41 11.96
C ILE A 76 2.15 -13.94 10.67
N LEU A 77 3.15 -14.81 10.81
CA LEU A 77 3.77 -15.45 9.65
C LEU A 77 2.74 -16.23 8.83
N GLN A 78 1.95 -17.10 9.46
CA GLN A 78 0.95 -17.91 8.75
C GLN A 78 -0.12 -17.05 8.05
N ARG A 79 -0.57 -15.96 8.69
CA ARG A 79 -1.49 -15.01 8.05
C ARG A 79 -0.87 -14.33 6.82
N THR A 80 0.39 -13.93 6.91
CA THR A 80 1.09 -13.31 5.78
C THR A 80 1.25 -14.31 4.64
N LEU A 81 1.62 -15.56 4.95
CA LEU A 81 1.72 -16.63 3.95
C LEU A 81 0.34 -16.97 3.33
N GLU A 82 -0.73 -16.93 4.12
CA GLU A 82 -2.10 -17.10 3.61
C GLU A 82 -2.47 -15.98 2.64
N CYS A 83 -2.15 -14.73 2.98
CA CYS A 83 -2.37 -13.60 2.07
C CYS A 83 -1.67 -13.81 0.73
N VAL A 84 -0.42 -14.26 0.72
CA VAL A 84 0.31 -14.57 -0.51
C VAL A 84 -0.40 -15.64 -1.33
N ARG A 85 -0.81 -16.76 -0.71
CA ARG A 85 -1.50 -17.85 -1.41
C ARG A 85 -2.83 -17.38 -2.01
N VAL A 86 -3.61 -16.62 -1.24
CA VAL A 86 -4.88 -16.04 -1.71
C VAL A 86 -4.65 -15.10 -2.90
N CYS A 87 -3.58 -14.29 -2.88
CA CYS A 87 -3.21 -13.48 -4.04
C CYS A 87 -2.94 -14.36 -5.27
N GLY A 88 -2.11 -15.40 -5.13
CA GLY A 88 -1.80 -16.32 -6.23
C GLY A 88 -3.03 -17.05 -6.78
N GLU A 89 -3.88 -17.59 -5.92
CA GLU A 89 -5.14 -18.27 -6.29
C GLU A 89 -6.10 -17.34 -7.04
N ASN A 90 -6.06 -16.06 -6.77
CA ASN A 90 -6.90 -15.05 -7.41
C ASN A 90 -6.22 -14.32 -8.58
N GLY A 91 -5.00 -14.70 -8.96
CA GLY A 91 -4.25 -14.05 -10.04
C GLY A 91 -3.85 -12.60 -9.73
N ILE A 92 -3.76 -12.25 -8.44
CA ILE A 92 -3.33 -10.93 -7.98
C ILE A 92 -1.81 -10.93 -7.90
N LYS A 93 -1.19 -10.02 -8.64
CA LYS A 93 0.25 -10.04 -8.89
C LYS A 93 1.07 -9.55 -7.70
N THR A 94 0.55 -8.66 -6.87
CA THR A 94 1.33 -7.95 -5.86
C THR A 94 0.64 -7.99 -4.49
N MET A 95 1.41 -8.40 -3.47
CA MET A 95 1.04 -8.26 -2.07
C MET A 95 1.93 -7.21 -1.40
N ILE A 96 1.32 -6.27 -0.67
CA ILE A 96 2.04 -5.27 0.11
C ILE A 96 2.33 -5.85 1.50
N CYS A 97 3.55 -5.61 1.99
CA CYS A 97 4.00 -6.09 3.28
C CYS A 97 4.76 -4.99 4.03
N HIS A 98 4.32 -4.68 5.25
CA HIS A 98 5.08 -3.83 6.15
C HIS A 98 6.32 -4.57 6.68
N PRO A 99 7.51 -3.97 6.67
CA PRO A 99 8.69 -4.54 7.32
C PRO A 99 8.57 -4.64 8.85
N THR A 100 7.89 -3.66 9.45
CA THR A 100 7.66 -3.53 10.91
C THR A 100 6.35 -2.80 11.16
N ASP A 101 6.05 -2.47 12.42
CA ASP A 101 5.01 -1.53 12.77
C ASP A 101 5.46 -0.59 13.92
N GLY A 102 4.90 0.63 13.94
CA GLY A 102 5.15 1.63 14.97
C GLY A 102 6.58 2.19 14.99
N LEU A 103 6.86 3.00 16.01
CA LEU A 103 8.11 3.77 16.14
C LEU A 103 9.18 3.06 16.98
N VAL A 104 8.84 1.94 17.61
CA VAL A 104 9.73 1.19 18.49
C VAL A 104 9.68 -0.30 18.15
N PRO A 105 10.10 -0.69 16.95
CA PRO A 105 10.18 -2.08 16.57
C PRO A 105 11.33 -2.78 17.32
N PRO A 106 11.35 -4.12 17.37
CA PRO A 106 12.48 -4.88 17.87
C PRO A 106 13.71 -4.67 16.97
N GLU A 107 14.86 -5.08 17.45
CA GLU A 107 16.08 -5.10 16.63
C GLU A 107 15.96 -6.09 15.48
N VAL A 108 16.69 -5.83 14.41
CA VAL A 108 16.86 -6.76 13.30
C VAL A 108 17.45 -8.08 13.84
N SER A 109 16.78 -9.19 13.57
CA SER A 109 17.19 -10.50 14.06
C SER A 109 17.31 -11.51 12.91
N ARG A 110 18.15 -12.53 13.12
CA ARG A 110 18.23 -13.67 12.20
C ARG A 110 16.88 -14.37 12.06
N PHE A 111 16.13 -14.49 13.15
CA PHE A 111 14.79 -15.07 13.14
C PHE A 111 13.84 -14.29 12.22
N GLY A 112 13.89 -12.95 12.25
CA GLY A 112 13.11 -12.10 11.35
C GLY A 112 13.51 -12.30 9.89
N ILE A 113 14.82 -12.31 9.59
CA ILE A 113 15.32 -12.59 8.23
C ILE A 113 14.79 -13.94 7.72
N GLU A 114 14.82 -15.00 8.56
CA GLU A 114 14.31 -16.32 8.19
C GLU A 114 12.78 -16.30 7.92
N ASN A 115 12.01 -15.49 8.63
CA ASN A 115 10.57 -15.33 8.40
C ASN A 115 10.28 -14.59 7.10
N PHE A 116 10.99 -13.48 6.82
CA PHE A 116 10.84 -12.77 5.54
C PHE A 116 11.31 -13.64 4.35
N ALA A 117 12.35 -14.46 4.52
CA ALA A 117 12.74 -15.42 3.50
C ALA A 117 11.61 -16.40 3.14
N LYS A 118 10.85 -16.91 4.15
CA LYS A 118 9.69 -17.78 3.91
C LYS A 118 8.58 -17.06 3.16
N ILE A 119 8.32 -15.78 3.47
CA ILE A 119 7.31 -14.96 2.79
C ILE A 119 7.69 -14.77 1.32
N ILE A 120 8.94 -14.42 1.05
CA ILE A 120 9.46 -14.22 -0.31
C ILE A 120 9.41 -15.51 -1.11
N GLN A 121 9.85 -16.63 -0.53
CA GLN A 121 9.77 -17.95 -1.16
C GLN A 121 8.31 -18.33 -1.48
N CYS A 122 7.38 -18.12 -0.55
CA CYS A 122 5.96 -18.35 -0.80
C CYS A 122 5.45 -17.47 -1.96
N GLY A 123 5.94 -16.22 -2.08
CA GLY A 123 5.64 -15.35 -3.22
C GLY A 123 6.13 -15.93 -4.55
N GLU A 124 7.36 -16.44 -4.61
CA GLU A 124 7.91 -17.10 -5.80
C GLU A 124 7.07 -18.32 -6.20
N GLU A 125 6.75 -19.19 -5.24
CA GLU A 125 5.96 -20.41 -5.46
C GLU A 125 4.54 -20.12 -5.99
N ASN A 126 3.95 -18.96 -5.63
CA ASN A 126 2.61 -18.55 -6.03
C ASN A 126 2.58 -17.48 -7.14
N SER A 127 3.74 -17.10 -7.69
CA SER A 127 3.90 -16.06 -8.71
C SER A 127 3.39 -14.68 -8.25
N VAL A 128 3.60 -14.36 -6.97
CA VAL A 128 3.22 -13.10 -6.31
C VAL A 128 4.46 -12.28 -5.97
N ASP A 129 4.46 -11.03 -6.37
CA ASP A 129 5.45 -10.05 -5.95
C ASP A 129 5.19 -9.61 -4.50
N ILE A 130 6.23 -9.58 -3.68
CA ILE A 130 6.19 -9.07 -2.31
C ILE A 130 6.75 -7.65 -2.32
N ALA A 131 5.87 -6.66 -2.21
CA ALA A 131 6.25 -5.27 -2.23
C ALA A 131 6.37 -4.74 -0.79
N PHE A 132 7.59 -4.49 -0.35
CA PHE A 132 7.85 -3.88 0.96
C PHE A 132 7.58 -2.38 0.92
N GLU A 133 6.85 -1.88 1.92
CA GLU A 133 6.44 -0.49 1.99
C GLU A 133 7.36 0.33 2.89
N ASN A 134 7.65 1.59 2.51
CA ASN A 134 8.29 2.54 3.41
C ASN A 134 7.30 3.01 4.48
N ILE A 135 7.59 2.59 5.69
CA ILE A 135 6.83 2.97 6.88
C ILE A 135 7.67 3.87 7.81
N GLN A 136 7.42 3.85 9.12
CA GLN A 136 8.05 4.75 10.09
C GLN A 136 9.59 4.70 10.10
N LEU A 137 10.18 3.52 9.89
CA LEU A 137 11.62 3.29 10.05
C LEU A 137 12.23 2.65 8.78
N PRO A 138 12.67 3.47 7.82
CA PRO A 138 13.13 2.99 6.52
C PRO A 138 14.39 2.11 6.55
N GLN A 139 15.15 2.09 7.66
CA GLN A 139 16.30 1.19 7.80
C GLN A 139 15.95 -0.30 7.73
N PHE A 140 14.70 -0.69 8.03
CA PHE A 140 14.26 -2.08 7.82
C PHE A 140 14.12 -2.43 6.35
N LEU A 141 13.78 -1.45 5.49
CA LEU A 141 13.85 -1.64 4.05
C LEU A 141 15.29 -1.90 3.60
N ASP A 142 16.25 -1.14 4.14
CA ASP A 142 17.67 -1.37 3.82
C ASP A 142 18.07 -2.81 4.07
N VAL A 143 17.74 -3.33 5.24
CA VAL A 143 18.03 -4.72 5.60
C VAL A 143 17.38 -5.71 4.65
N LEU A 144 16.07 -5.53 4.34
CA LEU A 144 15.35 -6.47 3.48
C LEU A 144 15.86 -6.41 2.03
N PHE A 145 16.16 -5.21 1.50
CA PHE A 145 16.69 -5.08 0.15
C PHE A 145 18.16 -5.53 0.04
N ASP A 146 18.97 -5.35 1.08
CA ASP A 146 20.34 -5.87 1.13
C ASP A 146 20.36 -7.41 1.13
N GLN A 147 19.43 -8.04 1.87
CA GLN A 147 19.33 -9.49 1.95
C GLN A 147 18.65 -10.13 0.73
N PHE A 148 17.56 -9.51 0.25
CA PHE A 148 16.66 -10.16 -0.70
C PHE A 148 16.43 -9.37 -2.00
N GLY A 149 17.06 -8.21 -2.19
CA GLY A 149 16.85 -7.37 -3.37
C GLY A 149 17.23 -8.00 -4.70
N SER A 150 18.01 -9.11 -4.69
CA SER A 150 18.32 -9.89 -5.89
C SER A 150 17.17 -10.79 -6.36
N HIS A 151 16.19 -11.08 -5.51
CA HIS A 151 15.00 -11.84 -5.91
C HIS A 151 14.10 -11.01 -6.83
N ASP A 152 13.63 -11.62 -7.91
CA ASP A 152 12.81 -10.92 -8.90
C ASP A 152 11.43 -10.52 -8.37
N ASN A 153 10.87 -11.28 -7.44
CA ASN A 153 9.58 -11.01 -6.80
C ASN A 153 9.67 -10.07 -5.58
N VAL A 154 10.86 -9.62 -5.18
CA VAL A 154 11.02 -8.58 -4.16
C VAL A 154 10.88 -7.22 -4.81
N LYS A 155 9.87 -6.48 -4.37
CA LYS A 155 9.45 -5.18 -4.91
C LYS A 155 9.35 -4.12 -3.82
N PHE A 156 9.13 -2.91 -4.25
CA PHE A 156 8.94 -1.74 -3.42
C PHE A 156 7.55 -1.15 -3.61
N CYS A 157 6.87 -0.87 -2.51
CA CYS A 157 5.69 0.00 -2.47
C CYS A 157 6.12 1.35 -1.90
N TYR A 158 5.93 2.43 -2.66
CA TYR A 158 6.25 3.76 -2.18
C TYR A 158 5.02 4.45 -1.65
N ASP A 159 5.05 4.75 -0.34
CA ASP A 159 4.04 5.56 0.32
C ASP A 159 4.53 7.00 0.48
N THR A 160 3.75 7.93 -0.09
CA THR A 160 4.06 9.38 -0.13
C THR A 160 3.92 10.03 1.23
N GLY A 161 2.89 9.65 1.98
CA GLY A 161 2.61 10.24 3.27
C GLY A 161 3.52 9.74 4.36
N HIS A 162 3.88 8.46 4.36
CA HIS A 162 4.86 7.90 5.28
C HIS A 162 6.23 8.60 5.13
N GLU A 163 6.69 8.84 3.89
CA GLU A 163 7.92 9.61 3.69
C GLU A 163 7.78 11.03 4.22
N ASN A 164 6.64 11.68 3.98
CA ASN A 164 6.40 13.04 4.46
C ASN A 164 6.29 13.18 5.99
N CYS A 165 5.78 12.15 6.67
CA CYS A 165 5.66 12.16 8.14
C CYS A 165 6.92 11.67 8.84
N PHE A 166 7.45 10.51 8.43
CA PHE A 166 8.37 9.75 9.25
C PHE A 166 9.80 9.79 8.75
N SER A 167 10.01 9.94 7.44
CA SER A 167 11.33 9.77 6.83
C SER A 167 11.70 10.87 5.82
N LYS A 168 11.35 12.10 6.10
CA LYS A 168 11.57 13.29 5.22
C LYS A 168 12.99 13.44 4.64
N HIS A 169 13.97 12.83 5.29
CA HIS A 169 15.39 12.90 4.91
C HIS A 169 15.89 11.65 4.20
N THR A 170 15.02 10.64 4.07
CA THR A 170 15.36 9.37 3.41
C THR A 170 14.65 9.33 2.08
N ASP A 171 15.28 9.69 1.02
CA ASP A 171 14.69 9.63 -0.32
C ASP A 171 14.46 8.19 -0.77
N CYS A 172 13.42 7.53 -0.20
CA CYS A 172 13.10 6.12 -0.44
C CYS A 172 12.80 5.86 -1.91
N LEU A 173 12.12 6.79 -2.58
CA LEU A 173 11.78 6.64 -3.99
C LEU A 173 13.03 6.63 -4.88
N THR A 174 14.00 7.48 -4.61
CA THR A 174 15.29 7.44 -5.33
C THR A 174 16.09 6.18 -4.99
N LYS A 175 16.05 5.75 -3.73
CA LYS A 175 16.87 4.63 -3.24
C LYS A 175 16.38 3.28 -3.76
N PHE A 176 15.06 3.04 -3.74
CA PHE A 176 14.44 1.75 -4.05
C PHE A 176 13.57 1.77 -5.32
N GLY A 177 13.52 2.89 -6.04
CA GLY A 177 12.63 3.09 -7.19
C GLY A 177 12.85 2.11 -8.35
N ASN A 178 14.05 1.52 -8.49
CA ASN A 178 14.33 0.46 -9.45
C ASN A 178 13.51 -0.83 -9.18
N LYS A 179 12.99 -0.99 -7.98
CA LYS A 179 12.11 -2.10 -7.55
C LYS A 179 10.65 -1.67 -7.41
N LEU A 180 10.29 -0.43 -7.76
CA LEU A 180 8.95 0.10 -7.60
C LEU A 180 7.90 -0.76 -8.32
N ALA A 181 6.88 -1.21 -7.60
CA ALA A 181 5.76 -1.98 -8.14
C ALA A 181 4.42 -1.28 -7.94
N CYS A 182 4.25 -0.54 -6.86
CA CYS A 182 3.00 0.15 -6.53
C CYS A 182 3.25 1.43 -5.74
N LEU A 183 2.21 2.24 -5.65
CA LEU A 183 2.18 3.51 -4.94
C LEU A 183 1.05 3.48 -3.92
N HIS A 184 1.31 3.98 -2.71
CA HIS A 184 0.30 4.45 -1.79
C HIS A 184 0.38 5.98 -1.76
N ILE A 185 -0.61 6.62 -2.34
CA ILE A 185 -0.64 8.08 -2.45
C ILE A 185 -1.68 8.63 -1.50
N HIS A 186 -1.22 9.38 -0.55
CA HIS A 186 -2.04 10.20 0.32
C HIS A 186 -1.28 11.45 0.77
N ASP A 187 -2.00 12.42 1.30
CA ASP A 187 -1.44 13.63 1.85
C ASP A 187 -1.52 13.62 3.39
N ASN A 188 -0.79 14.50 4.02
CA ASN A 188 -0.84 14.74 5.46
C ASN A 188 -0.22 16.10 5.82
N ASP A 189 -0.21 16.43 7.12
CA ASP A 189 0.37 17.67 7.65
C ASP A 189 1.89 17.59 7.88
N GLY A 190 2.50 16.45 7.54
CA GLY A 190 3.92 16.19 7.78
C GLY A 190 4.26 15.81 9.24
N ASN A 191 3.27 15.62 10.11
CA ASN A 191 3.46 15.22 11.51
C ASN A 191 2.61 14.01 11.88
N THR A 192 1.44 13.87 11.25
CA THR A 192 0.51 12.77 11.49
C THR A 192 0.25 11.99 10.21
N ASP A 193 0.10 10.69 10.33
CA ASP A 193 -0.26 9.81 9.23
C ASP A 193 -1.76 9.93 8.92
N GLY A 194 -2.12 11.05 8.28
CA GLY A 194 -3.50 11.52 8.13
C GLY A 194 -4.29 10.87 6.99
N HIS A 195 -3.65 10.17 6.07
CA HIS A 195 -4.26 9.60 4.85
C HIS A 195 -5.27 10.53 4.17
N MET A 196 -4.87 11.80 4.05
CA MET A 196 -5.69 12.85 3.47
C MET A 196 -5.73 12.75 1.94
N ILE A 197 -6.78 13.29 1.34
CA ILE A 197 -6.86 13.42 -0.11
C ILE A 197 -5.68 14.28 -0.60
N PRO A 198 -5.00 13.91 -1.70
CA PRO A 198 -3.93 14.73 -2.26
C PRO A 198 -4.33 16.21 -2.44
N PHE A 199 -3.42 17.09 -2.09
CA PHE A 199 -3.57 18.55 -2.04
C PHE A 199 -4.37 19.11 -0.85
N ASP A 200 -4.80 18.28 0.10
CA ASP A 200 -5.43 18.73 1.35
C ASP A 200 -4.42 18.90 2.50
N GLY A 201 -3.19 18.42 2.33
CA GLY A 201 -2.08 18.53 3.27
C GLY A 201 -0.96 19.46 2.78
N ASN A 202 0.27 19.05 3.08
CA ASN A 202 1.45 19.87 2.73
C ASN A 202 2.48 19.15 1.86
N LEU A 203 2.16 17.97 1.32
CA LEU A 203 3.08 17.21 0.50
C LEU A 203 3.31 17.90 -0.86
N ASN A 204 4.56 17.97 -1.29
CA ASN A 204 4.92 18.52 -2.60
C ASN A 204 4.76 17.46 -3.70
N PHE A 205 3.56 17.34 -4.26
CA PHE A 205 3.25 16.37 -5.31
C PHE A 205 4.02 16.62 -6.60
N GLU A 206 4.36 17.86 -6.95
CA GLU A 206 5.16 18.13 -8.14
C GLU A 206 6.56 17.52 -8.00
N LYS A 207 7.21 17.69 -6.83
CA LYS A 207 8.51 17.09 -6.54
C LYS A 207 8.44 15.57 -6.60
N PHE A 208 7.41 14.96 -6.02
CA PHE A 208 7.18 13.51 -6.08
C PHE A 208 7.02 13.03 -7.52
N LEU A 209 6.12 13.65 -8.29
CA LEU A 209 5.82 13.23 -9.66
C LEU A 209 7.01 13.41 -10.61
N ARG A 210 7.85 14.44 -10.42
CA ARG A 210 9.12 14.59 -11.16
C ARG A 210 10.07 13.44 -10.90
N LYS A 211 10.19 12.97 -9.65
CA LYS A 211 10.99 11.78 -9.33
C LYS A 211 10.41 10.53 -9.96
N LEU A 212 9.08 10.33 -9.83
CA LEU A 212 8.38 9.18 -10.40
C LEU A 212 8.59 9.10 -11.91
N LYS A 213 8.51 10.24 -12.62
CA LYS A 213 8.68 10.32 -14.07
C LYS A 213 10.06 9.89 -14.57
N ASN A 214 11.08 9.98 -13.72
CA ASN A 214 12.45 9.56 -14.04
C ASN A 214 12.68 8.06 -13.83
N LEU A 215 11.69 7.30 -13.34
CA LEU A 215 11.81 5.86 -13.18
C LEU A 215 11.33 5.12 -14.41
N ASP A 216 11.94 3.96 -14.69
CA ASP A 216 11.57 3.11 -15.83
C ASP A 216 10.16 2.49 -15.69
N ARG A 217 9.69 2.37 -14.45
CA ARG A 217 8.37 1.81 -14.12
C ARG A 217 7.45 2.88 -13.56
N GLN A 218 6.22 2.86 -14.04
CA GLN A 218 5.19 3.81 -13.61
C GLN A 218 3.93 3.02 -13.25
N PRO A 219 3.80 2.64 -11.97
CA PRO A 219 2.61 1.96 -11.49
C PRO A 219 1.39 2.90 -11.53
N PRO A 220 0.17 2.38 -11.33
CA PRO A 220 -1.03 3.18 -11.20
C PRO A 220 -0.91 4.27 -10.12
N LEU A 221 -1.64 5.37 -10.29
CA LEU A 221 -1.85 6.34 -9.22
C LEU A 221 -2.86 5.75 -8.24
N SER A 222 -2.37 5.14 -7.19
CA SER A 222 -3.18 4.40 -6.22
C SER A 222 -3.33 5.20 -4.95
N LEU A 223 -4.56 5.67 -4.68
CA LEU A 223 -4.86 6.50 -3.52
C LEU A 223 -5.18 5.63 -2.30
N GLU A 224 -4.41 5.78 -1.22
CA GLU A 224 -4.65 5.13 0.06
C GLU A 224 -5.25 6.12 1.07
N LEU A 225 -6.57 6.23 1.10
CA LEU A 225 -7.29 7.27 1.81
C LEU A 225 -8.19 6.70 2.90
N TYR A 226 -8.23 7.40 4.06
CA TYR A 226 -9.08 7.05 5.18
C TYR A 226 -9.88 8.26 5.69
N MET A 227 -11.20 8.25 5.53
CA MET A 227 -12.07 9.32 6.06
C MET A 227 -11.91 9.53 7.57
N SER A 228 -11.63 8.44 8.31
CA SER A 228 -11.59 8.46 9.78
C SER A 228 -10.29 9.01 10.35
N LYS A 229 -9.19 9.03 9.59
CA LYS A 229 -7.88 9.47 10.09
C LYS A 229 -7.72 11.00 10.15
N SER A 230 -8.50 11.75 9.36
CA SER A 230 -8.47 13.22 9.40
C SER A 230 -9.78 13.81 9.89
N THR A 231 -9.70 14.79 10.79
CA THR A 231 -10.87 15.53 11.28
C THR A 231 -11.54 16.35 10.17
N MET A 232 -10.82 16.66 9.11
CA MET A 232 -11.31 17.39 7.94
C MET A 232 -12.50 16.70 7.27
N TYR A 233 -12.54 15.36 7.29
CA TYR A 233 -13.60 14.58 6.64
C TYR A 233 -14.67 14.04 7.59
N ARG A 234 -14.62 14.42 8.87
CA ARG A 234 -15.51 13.86 9.90
C ARG A 234 -17.00 13.85 9.52
N ASN A 235 -17.45 14.86 8.77
CA ASN A 235 -18.83 15.03 8.33
C ASN A 235 -19.02 14.84 6.82
N ALA A 236 -18.00 14.34 6.12
CA ALA A 236 -18.13 14.10 4.69
C ALA A 236 -19.04 12.89 4.44
N ALA A 237 -19.89 12.99 3.41
CA ALA A 237 -20.60 11.83 2.92
C ALA A 237 -19.64 10.96 2.08
N PRO A 238 -19.78 9.61 2.09
CA PRO A 238 -18.89 8.72 1.36
C PRO A 238 -18.79 9.04 -0.15
N ASP A 239 -19.90 9.35 -0.80
CA ASP A 239 -19.93 9.72 -2.22
C ASP A 239 -19.16 11.02 -2.51
N SER A 240 -19.29 12.03 -1.66
CA SER A 240 -18.56 13.29 -1.82
C SER A 240 -17.06 13.12 -1.56
N PHE A 241 -16.68 12.24 -0.64
CA PHE A 241 -15.29 11.90 -0.38
C PHE A 241 -14.65 11.20 -1.59
N VAL A 242 -15.31 10.17 -2.14
CA VAL A 242 -14.78 9.43 -3.31
C VAL A 242 -14.72 10.32 -4.55
N ARG A 243 -15.72 11.19 -4.76
CA ARG A 243 -15.69 12.18 -5.85
C ARG A 243 -14.50 13.13 -5.73
N ARG A 244 -14.25 13.68 -4.55
CA ARG A 244 -13.07 14.53 -4.30
C ARG A 244 -11.76 13.78 -4.52
N ALA A 245 -11.67 12.54 -4.07
CA ALA A 245 -10.52 11.68 -4.31
C ALA A 245 -10.27 11.50 -5.82
N ALA A 246 -11.33 11.27 -6.60
CA ALA A 246 -11.23 11.13 -8.05
C ALA A 246 -10.80 12.44 -8.75
N GLU A 247 -11.25 13.59 -8.25
CA GLU A 247 -10.80 14.91 -8.74
C GLU A 247 -9.31 15.12 -8.47
N ALA A 248 -8.86 14.77 -7.26
CA ALA A 248 -7.45 14.84 -6.89
C ALA A 248 -6.57 13.89 -7.73
N ALA A 249 -7.03 12.66 -7.98
CA ALA A 249 -6.33 11.73 -8.86
C ALA A 249 -6.18 12.28 -10.30
N LYS A 250 -7.23 12.89 -10.84
CA LYS A 250 -7.17 13.58 -12.15
C LYS A 250 -6.22 14.79 -12.13
N GLN A 251 -6.14 15.50 -11.01
CA GLN A 251 -5.20 16.62 -10.85
C GLN A 251 -3.75 16.12 -10.81
N LEU A 252 -3.46 15.02 -10.10
CA LEU A 252 -2.15 14.37 -10.11
C LEU A 252 -1.75 13.95 -11.53
N GLU A 253 -2.66 13.33 -12.28
CA GLU A 253 -2.43 12.91 -13.66
C GLU A 253 -2.11 14.11 -14.56
N LYS A 254 -2.89 15.19 -14.49
CA LYS A 254 -2.62 16.43 -15.25
C LYS A 254 -1.27 17.06 -14.87
N LEU A 255 -0.94 17.07 -13.58
CA LEU A 255 0.35 17.58 -13.10
C LEU A 255 1.50 16.72 -13.64
N TYR A 256 1.35 15.40 -13.61
CA TYR A 256 2.33 14.46 -14.16
C TYR A 256 2.55 14.68 -15.67
N ASP A 257 1.50 14.92 -16.45
CA ASP A 257 1.60 15.16 -17.89
C ASP A 257 2.25 16.50 -18.23
N SER A 258 2.14 17.49 -17.33
CA SER A 258 2.64 18.85 -17.53
C SER A 258 4.12 19.06 -17.18
N ILE A 259 4.77 18.15 -16.46
CA ILE A 259 6.15 18.27 -15.94
C ILE A 259 7.20 17.59 -16.82
#